data_283a530785a51835a5acd7fd14930d06
#
_entry.id   283a530785a51835a5acd7fd14930d06
#
_cell.length_a   1.000
_cell.length_b   1.000
_cell.length_c   1.000
_cell.angle_alpha   90.00
_cell.angle_beta   90.00
_cell.angle_gamma   90.00
#
_symmetry.space_group_name_H-M   'P 1'
#
loop_
_entity.id
_entity.type
_entity.pdbx_description
1 polymer ?
#
loop_
_entity_poly.entity_id
_entity_poly.type
_entity_poly.pdbx_seq_one_letter_code
_entity_poly.pdbx_strand_id
1 'polypeptide(L)'
;FDGLINHQPQHILDMCTGSGCIAIACAYAFPEAEVDAVDISTDALAVTEHNIEEHGLIHHVTPIRSDLFRDLPTLQYDLIVTNPPYVDAEDMSDLPNEYRHEPELGLASGSDGLKLTRRILACAPDYLTDDGVLICEVGNSMVHLIEQYPDVPFTWLEFDNGGDGVFMLTKAQLLDAREYFSIYKD
;
A
#
# COMPACT_ATOMS: atom_id res chain seq x y z
N PHE A 1 12.36 6.95 6.31
CA PHE A 1 11.21 7.35 7.17
C PHE A 1 11.53 8.50 8.13
N ASP A 2 12.80 8.91 8.25
CA ASP A 2 13.19 10.02 9.13
C ASP A 2 12.46 11.31 8.71
N GLY A 3 11.64 11.85 9.62
CA GLY A 3 10.86 13.06 9.40
C GLY A 3 9.48 12.88 8.75
N LEU A 4 9.10 11.70 8.29
CA LEU A 4 7.76 11.39 7.76
C LEU A 4 6.80 10.94 8.86
N ILE A 5 7.33 10.29 9.88
CA ILE A 5 6.58 9.79 11.04
C ILE A 5 7.14 10.45 12.28
N ASN A 6 6.27 11.08 13.09
CA ASN A 6 6.67 11.86 14.26
C ASN A 6 6.95 11.01 15.50
N HIS A 7 6.66 9.71 15.45
CA HIS A 7 6.85 8.76 16.55
C HIS A 7 7.25 7.39 15.99
N GLN A 8 7.76 6.51 16.85
CA GLN A 8 8.05 5.12 16.47
C GLN A 8 6.72 4.37 16.30
N PRO A 9 6.42 3.81 15.12
CA PRO A 9 5.21 3.03 14.91
C PRO A 9 5.24 1.75 15.73
N GLN A 10 4.08 1.36 16.26
CA GLN A 10 3.89 0.10 16.97
C GLN A 10 3.21 -0.93 16.08
N HIS A 11 2.29 -0.49 15.22
CA HIS A 11 1.57 -1.34 14.28
C HIS A 11 1.70 -0.79 12.87
N ILE A 12 2.18 -1.63 11.96
CA ILE A 12 2.40 -1.31 10.54
C ILE A 12 1.59 -2.27 9.69
N LEU A 13 0.95 -1.75 8.65
CA LEU A 13 0.26 -2.53 7.64
C LEU A 13 0.98 -2.38 6.29
N ASP A 14 1.41 -3.49 5.71
CA ASP A 14 1.84 -3.58 4.31
C ASP A 14 0.69 -4.17 3.48
N MET A 15 -0.02 -3.32 2.76
CA MET A 15 -1.17 -3.68 1.96
C MET A 15 -0.74 -3.99 0.52
N CYS A 16 -1.24 -5.10 -0.05
CA CYS A 16 -0.79 -5.67 -1.32
C CYS A 16 0.69 -6.08 -1.26
N THR A 17 1.03 -6.84 -0.23
CA THR A 17 2.42 -7.13 0.17
C THR A 17 3.22 -7.94 -0.86
N GLY A 18 2.54 -8.71 -1.74
CA GLY A 18 3.19 -9.53 -2.76
C GLY A 18 4.13 -10.56 -2.16
N SER A 19 5.44 -10.34 -2.33
CA SER A 19 6.49 -11.21 -1.74
C SER A 19 6.87 -10.87 -0.30
N GLY A 20 6.28 -9.83 0.32
CA GLY A 20 6.59 -9.39 1.67
C GLY A 20 7.80 -8.46 1.78
N CYS A 21 8.37 -7.99 0.67
CA CYS A 21 9.59 -7.18 0.68
C CYS A 21 9.45 -5.91 1.51
N ILE A 22 8.32 -5.19 1.38
CA ILE A 22 8.08 -3.94 2.11
C ILE A 22 7.83 -4.24 3.58
N ALA A 23 7.02 -5.25 3.91
CA ALA A 23 6.77 -5.68 5.29
C ALA A 23 8.07 -6.05 6.01
N ILE A 24 8.94 -6.82 5.37
CA ILE A 24 10.25 -7.22 5.92
C ILE A 24 11.15 -5.99 6.11
N ALA A 25 11.18 -5.06 5.14
CA ALA A 25 11.94 -3.81 5.26
C ALA A 25 11.43 -2.95 6.42
N CYS A 26 10.11 -2.87 6.63
CA CYS A 26 9.50 -2.19 7.76
C CYS A 26 9.90 -2.84 9.11
N ALA A 27 9.89 -4.16 9.21
CA ALA A 27 10.30 -4.87 10.42
C ALA A 27 11.78 -4.63 10.78
N TYR A 28 12.66 -4.51 9.78
CA TYR A 28 14.05 -4.12 10.03
C TYR A 28 14.20 -2.65 10.43
N ALA A 29 13.43 -1.75 9.81
CA ALA A 29 13.48 -0.32 10.12
C ALA A 29 12.88 0.00 11.51
N PHE A 30 11.88 -0.78 11.94
CA PHE A 30 11.15 -0.61 13.20
C PHE A 30 11.09 -1.93 13.98
N PRO A 31 12.19 -2.34 14.64
CA PRO A 31 12.29 -3.65 15.27
C PRO A 31 11.29 -3.93 16.41
N GLU A 32 10.71 -2.88 16.99
CA GLU A 32 9.69 -2.98 18.06
C GLU A 32 8.25 -3.01 17.51
N ALA A 33 8.08 -2.83 16.19
CA ALA A 33 6.76 -2.81 15.57
C ALA A 33 6.28 -4.23 15.22
N GLU A 34 4.97 -4.44 15.27
CA GLU A 34 4.28 -5.57 14.67
C GLU A 34 3.84 -5.16 13.25
N VAL A 35 4.11 -6.01 12.27
CA VAL A 35 3.81 -5.75 10.86
C VAL A 35 2.81 -6.77 10.34
N ASP A 36 1.66 -6.31 9.85
CA ASP A 36 0.71 -7.14 9.11
C ASP A 36 0.98 -7.03 7.61
N ALA A 37 1.25 -8.17 6.97
CA ALA A 37 1.53 -8.29 5.53
C ALA A 37 0.30 -8.86 4.81
N VAL A 38 -0.42 -8.02 4.07
CA VAL A 38 -1.75 -8.34 3.54
C VAL A 38 -1.74 -8.51 2.04
N ASP A 39 -2.31 -9.60 1.56
CA ASP A 39 -2.55 -9.83 0.13
C ASP A 39 -3.83 -10.65 -0.07
N ILE A 40 -4.45 -10.51 -1.23
CA ILE A 40 -5.59 -11.35 -1.65
C ILE A 40 -5.12 -12.71 -2.19
N SER A 41 -3.91 -12.76 -2.75
CA SER A 41 -3.31 -13.94 -3.39
C SER A 41 -2.69 -14.88 -2.36
N THR A 42 -3.19 -16.11 -2.31
CA THR A 42 -2.58 -17.18 -1.50
C THR A 42 -1.19 -17.55 -1.97
N ASP A 43 -0.91 -17.44 -3.27
CA ASP A 43 0.40 -17.76 -3.84
C ASP A 43 1.43 -16.68 -3.46
N ALA A 44 1.03 -15.41 -3.48
CA ALA A 44 1.86 -14.31 -2.99
C ALA A 44 2.19 -14.49 -1.50
N LEU A 45 1.18 -14.80 -0.68
CA LEU A 45 1.38 -15.03 0.76
C LEU A 45 2.28 -16.23 1.06
N ALA A 46 2.24 -17.27 0.26
CA ALA A 46 3.18 -18.40 0.41
C ALA A 46 4.64 -17.98 0.22
N VAL A 47 4.89 -17.05 -0.74
CA VAL A 47 6.21 -16.44 -0.93
C VAL A 47 6.56 -15.52 0.25
N THR A 48 5.59 -14.72 0.71
CA THR A 48 5.76 -13.86 1.91
C THR A 48 6.17 -14.69 3.13
N GLU A 49 5.45 -15.79 3.43
CA GLU A 49 5.75 -16.69 4.55
C GLU A 49 7.17 -17.25 4.46
N HIS A 50 7.56 -17.75 3.27
CA HIS A 50 8.91 -18.24 3.05
C HIS A 50 9.97 -17.16 3.33
N ASN A 51 9.77 -15.95 2.83
CA ASN A 51 10.71 -14.84 3.03
C ASN A 51 10.78 -14.42 4.52
N ILE A 52 9.64 -14.38 5.22
CA ILE A 52 9.58 -14.10 6.66
C ILE A 52 10.42 -15.13 7.45
N GLU A 53 10.31 -16.42 7.12
CA GLU A 53 11.08 -17.50 7.74
C GLU A 53 12.59 -17.34 7.47
N GLU A 54 12.98 -17.11 6.20
CA GLU A 54 14.38 -16.91 5.81
C GLU A 54 15.03 -15.71 6.53
N HIS A 55 14.26 -14.65 6.79
CA HIS A 55 14.71 -13.46 7.51
C HIS A 55 14.59 -13.59 9.05
N GLY A 56 14.03 -14.69 9.56
CA GLY A 56 13.85 -14.91 11.00
C GLY A 56 12.83 -13.96 11.67
N LEU A 57 11.84 -13.45 10.90
CA LEU A 57 10.88 -12.44 11.32
C LEU A 57 9.50 -12.99 11.68
N ILE A 58 9.37 -14.30 11.96
CA ILE A 58 8.10 -14.98 12.24
C ILE A 58 7.32 -14.44 13.45
N HIS A 59 7.98 -13.69 14.32
CA HIS A 59 7.36 -13.05 15.50
C HIS A 59 7.10 -11.55 15.30
N HIS A 60 7.47 -10.99 14.15
CA HIS A 60 7.36 -9.56 13.84
C HIS A 60 6.47 -9.27 12.64
N VAL A 61 6.36 -10.21 11.70
CA VAL A 61 5.57 -10.04 10.48
C VAL A 61 4.53 -11.16 10.40
N THR A 62 3.26 -10.77 10.28
CA THR A 62 2.11 -11.67 10.20
C THR A 62 1.49 -11.60 8.81
N PRO A 63 1.55 -12.66 7.99
CA PRO A 63 0.85 -12.70 6.71
C PRO A 63 -0.65 -12.88 6.92
N ILE A 64 -1.47 -12.07 6.23
CA ILE A 64 -2.93 -12.07 6.34
C ILE A 64 -3.55 -12.09 4.94
N ARG A 65 -4.44 -13.04 4.68
CA ARG A 65 -5.23 -13.04 3.46
C ARG A 65 -6.45 -12.15 3.61
N SER A 66 -6.55 -11.09 2.78
CA SER A 66 -7.70 -10.18 2.75
C SER A 66 -7.86 -9.51 1.39
N ASP A 67 -9.09 -9.20 0.99
CA ASP A 67 -9.38 -8.25 -0.08
C ASP A 67 -9.32 -6.84 0.52
N LEU A 68 -8.13 -6.24 0.45
CA LEU A 68 -7.78 -5.00 1.12
C LEU A 68 -8.11 -5.09 2.63
N PHE A 69 -8.97 -4.23 3.14
CA PHE A 69 -9.28 -4.11 4.57
C PHE A 69 -10.38 -5.06 5.06
N ARG A 70 -11.05 -5.79 4.16
CA ARG A 70 -12.31 -6.52 4.46
C ARG A 70 -12.20 -7.52 5.61
N ASP A 71 -11.12 -8.30 5.64
CA ASP A 71 -10.94 -9.41 6.59
C ASP A 71 -9.89 -9.09 7.66
N LEU A 72 -9.49 -7.81 7.78
CA LEU A 72 -8.51 -7.39 8.77
C LEU A 72 -9.10 -7.36 10.19
N PRO A 73 -8.26 -7.60 11.21
CA PRO A 73 -8.67 -7.41 12.59
C PRO A 73 -9.03 -5.95 12.85
N THR A 74 -9.84 -5.71 13.89
CA THR A 74 -10.17 -4.36 14.35
C THR A 74 -8.96 -3.78 15.08
N LEU A 75 -7.96 -3.36 14.32
CA LEU A 75 -6.72 -2.74 14.79
C LEU A 75 -6.50 -1.43 14.03
N GLN A 76 -5.89 -0.46 14.69
CA GLN A 76 -5.44 0.77 14.04
C GLN A 76 -3.93 0.75 13.88
N TYR A 77 -3.47 1.23 12.72
CA TYR A 77 -2.08 1.25 12.32
C TYR A 77 -1.50 2.66 12.39
N ASP A 78 -0.26 2.76 12.84
CA ASP A 78 0.48 4.02 12.85
C ASP A 78 1.02 4.34 11.45
N LEU A 79 1.27 3.28 10.67
CA LEU A 79 1.75 3.37 9.30
C LEU A 79 1.03 2.33 8.44
N ILE A 80 0.43 2.78 7.35
CA ILE A 80 -0.01 1.93 6.25
C ILE A 80 0.92 2.22 5.07
N VAL A 81 1.60 1.19 4.58
CA VAL A 81 2.38 1.25 3.35
C VAL A 81 1.73 0.38 2.29
N THR A 82 1.79 0.77 1.04
CA THR A 82 1.20 -0.04 -0.04
C THR A 82 1.83 0.28 -1.38
N ASN A 83 2.08 -0.77 -2.15
CA ASN A 83 2.40 -0.69 -3.58
C ASN A 83 1.36 -1.55 -4.33
N PRO A 84 0.14 -1.05 -4.51
CA PRO A 84 -0.92 -1.80 -5.17
C PRO A 84 -0.63 -1.90 -6.67
N PRO A 85 -1.16 -2.91 -7.38
CA PRO A 85 -1.11 -2.94 -8.83
C PRO A 85 -1.69 -1.65 -9.43
N TYR A 86 -0.90 -0.93 -10.23
CA TYR A 86 -1.28 0.37 -10.82
C TYR A 86 -1.13 0.44 -12.35
N VAL A 87 -0.83 -0.70 -13.00
CA VAL A 87 -0.69 -0.76 -14.46
C VAL A 87 -2.06 -0.62 -15.11
N ASP A 88 -2.20 0.34 -16.01
CA ASP A 88 -3.42 0.55 -16.76
C ASP A 88 -3.58 -0.45 -17.93
N ALA A 89 -4.74 -0.44 -18.60
CA ALA A 89 -5.03 -1.39 -19.67
C ALA A 89 -4.21 -1.14 -20.94
N GLU A 90 -3.68 0.07 -21.15
CA GLU A 90 -2.84 0.41 -22.31
C GLU A 90 -1.41 -0.08 -22.06
N ASP A 91 -0.86 0.17 -20.89
CA ASP A 91 0.48 -0.29 -20.49
C ASP A 91 0.56 -1.83 -20.44
N MET A 92 -0.54 -2.53 -20.10
CA MET A 92 -0.60 -3.99 -20.14
C MET A 92 -0.37 -4.57 -21.55
N SER A 93 -0.75 -3.86 -22.61
CA SER A 93 -0.58 -4.34 -23.99
C SER A 93 0.88 -4.32 -24.44
N ASP A 94 1.70 -3.46 -23.85
CA ASP A 94 3.08 -3.20 -24.25
C ASP A 94 4.13 -3.88 -23.34
N LEU A 95 3.69 -4.60 -22.28
CA LEU A 95 4.60 -5.29 -21.35
C LEU A 95 5.35 -6.45 -22.05
N PRO A 96 6.67 -6.57 -21.81
CA PRO A 96 7.46 -7.73 -22.23
C PRO A 96 6.88 -9.06 -21.72
N ASN A 97 7.08 -10.14 -22.46
CA ASN A 97 6.53 -11.47 -22.14
C ASN A 97 6.90 -12.01 -20.74
N GLU A 98 7.98 -11.54 -20.14
CA GLU A 98 8.42 -11.90 -18.80
C GLU A 98 7.47 -11.39 -17.69
N TYR A 99 6.76 -10.29 -17.92
CA TYR A 99 5.75 -9.76 -16.98
C TYR A 99 4.37 -10.42 -17.14
N ARG A 100 4.15 -11.21 -18.19
CA ARG A 100 2.89 -11.94 -18.42
C ARG A 100 2.69 -13.15 -17.51
N HIS A 101 3.65 -13.47 -16.67
CA HIS A 101 3.55 -14.55 -15.67
C HIS A 101 3.00 -14.08 -14.31
N GLU A 102 2.85 -12.77 -14.11
CA GLU A 102 2.08 -12.27 -12.97
C GLU A 102 0.56 -12.47 -13.22
N PRO A 103 -0.22 -12.84 -12.20
CA PRO A 103 -1.66 -13.02 -12.38
C PRO A 103 -2.29 -11.76 -13.00
N GLU A 104 -3.12 -11.92 -14.03
CA GLU A 104 -3.84 -10.80 -14.69
C GLU A 104 -4.61 -9.91 -13.69
N LEU A 105 -5.06 -10.47 -12.57
CA LEU A 105 -5.68 -9.75 -11.45
C LEU A 105 -4.73 -8.79 -10.73
N GLY A 106 -3.42 -9.03 -10.78
CA GLY A 106 -2.41 -8.19 -10.14
C GLY A 106 -2.02 -6.96 -10.98
N LEU A 107 -2.19 -7.02 -12.31
CA LEU A 107 -1.74 -5.97 -13.22
C LEU A 107 -2.85 -5.00 -13.66
N ALA A 108 -4.15 -5.38 -13.58
CA ALA A 108 -5.26 -4.56 -14.09
C ALA A 108 -5.95 -3.75 -12.99
N SER A 109 -5.52 -2.52 -12.77
CA SER A 109 -6.13 -1.57 -11.82
C SER A 109 -7.19 -0.62 -12.41
N GLY A 110 -7.84 -1.00 -13.50
CA GLY A 110 -8.78 -0.15 -14.25
C GLY A 110 -8.09 0.58 -15.41
N SER A 111 -8.85 1.46 -16.11
CA SER A 111 -8.34 2.17 -17.28
C SER A 111 -7.25 3.21 -16.98
N ASP A 112 -7.13 3.64 -15.73
CA ASP A 112 -6.18 4.64 -15.25
C ASP A 112 -5.23 4.11 -14.15
N GLY A 113 -5.26 2.80 -13.90
CA GLY A 113 -4.43 2.16 -12.90
C GLY A 113 -4.77 2.47 -11.43
N LEU A 114 -5.85 3.21 -11.13
CA LEU A 114 -6.13 3.75 -9.79
C LEU A 114 -7.28 3.06 -9.03
N LYS A 115 -7.85 1.98 -9.55
CA LYS A 115 -9.01 1.33 -8.95
C LYS A 115 -8.78 0.88 -7.50
N LEU A 116 -7.67 0.20 -7.24
CA LEU A 116 -7.32 -0.25 -5.89
C LEU A 116 -6.89 0.90 -4.99
N THR A 117 -6.13 1.85 -5.53
CA THR A 117 -5.72 3.06 -4.81
C THR A 117 -6.93 3.83 -4.27
N ARG A 118 -7.99 4.01 -5.07
CA ARG A 118 -9.22 4.68 -4.61
C ARG A 118 -9.91 3.94 -3.46
N ARG A 119 -9.99 2.59 -3.53
CA ARG A 119 -10.53 1.78 -2.42
C ARG A 119 -9.67 1.92 -1.17
N ILE A 120 -8.35 1.94 -1.31
CA ILE A 120 -7.43 2.14 -0.18
C ILE A 120 -7.64 3.52 0.43
N LEU A 121 -7.68 4.60 -0.37
CA LEU A 121 -7.92 5.96 0.11
C LEU A 121 -9.29 6.12 0.81
N ALA A 122 -10.31 5.38 0.36
CA ALA A 122 -11.64 5.38 0.97
C ALA A 122 -11.66 4.74 2.37
N CYS A 123 -10.89 3.67 2.58
CA CYS A 123 -10.95 2.84 3.79
C CYS A 123 -9.83 3.17 4.80
N ALA A 124 -8.65 3.58 4.34
CA ALA A 124 -7.48 3.81 5.19
C ALA A 124 -7.74 4.71 6.43
N PRO A 125 -8.57 5.79 6.36
CA PRO A 125 -8.81 6.62 7.54
C PRO A 125 -9.41 5.87 8.73
N ASP A 126 -10.17 4.80 8.50
CA ASP A 126 -10.80 4.02 9.56
C ASP A 126 -9.81 3.08 10.25
N TYR A 127 -8.69 2.78 9.59
CA TYR A 127 -7.64 1.86 10.06
C TYR A 127 -6.37 2.58 10.53
N LEU A 128 -6.28 3.89 10.40
CA LEU A 128 -5.15 4.68 10.91
C LEU A 128 -5.41 5.17 12.34
N THR A 129 -4.36 5.20 13.16
CA THR A 129 -4.35 5.95 14.42
C THR A 129 -4.47 7.44 14.12
N ASP A 130 -4.75 8.29 15.14
CA ASP A 130 -4.98 9.72 14.89
C ASP A 130 -3.77 10.45 14.30
N ASP A 131 -2.56 10.00 14.64
CA ASP A 131 -1.29 10.48 14.07
C ASP A 131 -0.76 9.59 12.94
N GLY A 132 -1.55 8.60 12.51
CA GLY A 132 -1.17 7.63 11.49
C GLY A 132 -1.08 8.21 10.09
N VAL A 133 -0.24 7.59 9.27
CA VAL A 133 0.01 8.00 7.89
C VAL A 133 -0.15 6.84 6.90
N LEU A 134 -0.60 7.18 5.71
CA LEU A 134 -0.60 6.31 4.54
C LEU A 134 0.53 6.72 3.60
N ILE A 135 1.35 5.75 3.18
CA ILE A 135 2.35 5.90 2.10
C ILE A 135 1.94 4.94 0.98
N CYS A 136 1.71 5.47 -0.21
CA CYS A 136 1.22 4.71 -1.35
C CYS A 136 2.02 5.01 -2.61
N GLU A 137 2.45 3.96 -3.29
CA GLU A 137 3.04 4.04 -4.62
C GLU A 137 1.93 3.88 -5.68
N VAL A 138 1.94 4.73 -6.69
CA VAL A 138 1.05 4.69 -7.86
C VAL A 138 1.81 4.75 -9.18
N GLY A 139 3.13 4.88 -9.13
CA GLY A 139 4.00 4.92 -10.31
C GLY A 139 3.51 5.92 -11.35
N ASN A 140 3.42 5.49 -12.61
CA ASN A 140 3.00 6.33 -13.74
C ASN A 140 1.56 6.86 -13.59
N SER A 141 0.68 6.22 -12.80
CA SER A 141 -0.68 6.68 -12.55
C SER A 141 -0.76 7.97 -11.70
N MET A 142 0.40 8.47 -11.20
CA MET A 142 0.52 9.75 -10.49
C MET A 142 -0.15 10.91 -11.26
N VAL A 143 0.06 10.98 -12.58
CA VAL A 143 -0.51 12.04 -13.42
C VAL A 143 -2.04 12.03 -13.36
N HIS A 144 -2.65 10.85 -13.48
CA HIS A 144 -4.10 10.69 -13.39
C HIS A 144 -4.65 11.03 -12.01
N LEU A 145 -3.90 10.68 -10.94
CA LEU A 145 -4.31 10.98 -9.57
C LEU A 145 -4.34 12.50 -9.32
N ILE A 146 -3.31 13.23 -9.77
CA ILE A 146 -3.23 14.69 -9.65
C ILE A 146 -4.35 15.38 -10.46
N GLU A 147 -4.59 14.94 -11.69
CA GLU A 147 -5.61 15.54 -12.56
C GLU A 147 -7.03 15.32 -12.01
N GLN A 148 -7.33 14.15 -11.45
CA GLN A 148 -8.66 13.82 -10.97
C GLN A 148 -8.97 14.36 -9.58
N TYR A 149 -7.95 14.56 -8.75
CA TYR A 149 -8.10 15.00 -7.36
C TYR A 149 -7.18 16.19 -7.04
N PRO A 150 -7.31 17.33 -7.75
CA PRO A 150 -6.38 18.46 -7.61
C PRO A 150 -6.43 19.13 -6.24
N ASP A 151 -7.52 18.97 -5.50
CA ASP A 151 -7.71 19.57 -4.16
C ASP A 151 -7.23 18.65 -3.03
N VAL A 152 -6.83 17.41 -3.31
CA VAL A 152 -6.28 16.50 -2.31
C VAL A 152 -4.80 16.82 -2.10
N PRO A 153 -4.36 17.09 -0.84
CA PRO A 153 -3.01 17.57 -0.57
C PRO A 153 -2.00 16.43 -0.51
N PHE A 154 -1.82 15.70 -1.62
CA PHE A 154 -0.80 14.65 -1.72
C PHE A 154 0.59 15.22 -1.46
N THR A 155 1.31 14.67 -0.49
CA THR A 155 2.73 14.96 -0.29
C THR A 155 3.53 13.95 -1.10
N TRP A 156 4.04 14.37 -2.25
CA TRP A 156 4.87 13.52 -3.12
C TRP A 156 6.27 13.39 -2.54
N LEU A 157 6.72 12.15 -2.39
CA LEU A 157 8.03 11.83 -1.82
C LEU A 157 9.05 11.73 -2.96
N GLU A 158 10.21 12.32 -2.74
CA GLU A 158 11.36 12.23 -3.64
C GLU A 158 12.44 11.36 -2.99
N PHE A 159 13.06 10.48 -3.78
CA PHE A 159 14.12 9.59 -3.32
C PHE A 159 15.41 9.84 -4.09
N ASP A 160 16.56 9.83 -3.42
CA ASP A 160 17.88 10.08 -4.01
C ASP A 160 18.23 9.11 -5.16
N ASN A 161 17.67 7.90 -5.16
CA ASN A 161 17.95 6.85 -6.13
C ASN A 161 16.85 6.67 -7.19
N GLY A 162 15.94 7.65 -7.32
CA GLY A 162 14.77 7.54 -8.18
C GLY A 162 13.62 6.79 -7.49
N GLY A 163 12.45 6.74 -8.13
CA GLY A 163 11.21 6.21 -7.59
C GLY A 163 10.15 7.29 -7.53
N ASP A 164 9.55 7.60 -8.69
CA ASP A 164 8.48 8.60 -8.79
C ASP A 164 7.11 7.96 -8.45
N GLY A 165 6.14 8.80 -8.11
CA GLY A 165 4.75 8.35 -7.91
C GLY A 165 4.50 7.72 -6.54
N VAL A 166 5.27 8.06 -5.52
CA VAL A 166 5.00 7.71 -4.11
C VAL A 166 4.47 8.93 -3.38
N PHE A 167 3.32 8.82 -2.74
CA PHE A 167 2.75 9.90 -1.94
C PHE A 167 2.51 9.49 -0.50
N MET A 168 2.41 10.50 0.36
CA MET A 168 2.00 10.38 1.74
C MET A 168 0.76 11.23 2.01
N LEU A 169 -0.16 10.69 2.82
CA LEU A 169 -1.30 11.41 3.42
C LEU A 169 -1.42 11.03 4.89
N THR A 170 -1.67 12.02 5.73
CA THR A 170 -2.04 11.79 7.14
C THR A 170 -3.51 11.37 7.23
N LYS A 171 -3.91 10.74 8.35
CA LYS A 171 -5.32 10.45 8.63
C LYS A 171 -6.20 11.69 8.52
N ALA A 172 -5.74 12.83 9.05
CA ALA A 172 -6.50 14.09 8.99
C ALA A 172 -6.76 14.52 7.53
N GLN A 173 -5.73 14.49 6.67
CA GLN A 173 -5.86 14.81 5.24
C GLN A 173 -6.80 13.83 4.51
N LEU A 174 -6.75 12.54 4.86
CA LEU A 174 -7.66 11.53 4.30
C LEU A 174 -9.11 11.75 4.74
N LEU A 175 -9.34 12.19 5.98
CA LEU A 175 -10.68 12.53 6.47
C LEU A 175 -11.24 13.77 5.78
N ASP A 176 -10.41 14.81 5.56
CA ASP A 176 -10.79 16.02 4.82
C ASP A 176 -11.13 15.71 3.35
N ALA A 177 -10.41 14.75 2.76
CA ALA A 177 -10.64 14.30 1.38
C ALA A 177 -11.72 13.21 1.24
N ARG A 178 -12.42 12.83 2.32
CA ARG A 178 -13.32 11.67 2.36
C ARG A 178 -14.44 11.72 1.32
N GLU A 179 -14.95 12.89 1.00
CA GLU A 179 -16.04 13.05 0.02
C GLU A 179 -15.64 12.59 -1.40
N TYR A 180 -14.37 12.72 -1.77
CA TYR A 180 -13.86 12.28 -3.08
C TYR A 180 -13.81 10.76 -3.22
N PHE A 181 -13.60 10.04 -2.11
CA PHE A 181 -13.35 8.60 -2.13
C PHE A 181 -14.48 7.75 -1.56
N SER A 182 -15.48 8.34 -0.89
CA SER A 182 -16.56 7.61 -0.19
C SER A 182 -17.33 6.63 -1.09
N ILE A 183 -17.45 6.91 -2.38
CA ILE A 183 -18.12 6.04 -3.36
C ILE A 183 -17.38 4.73 -3.63
N TYR A 184 -16.10 4.63 -3.26
CA TYR A 184 -15.26 3.45 -3.44
C TYR A 184 -15.14 2.61 -2.15
N LYS A 185 -15.81 3.01 -1.08
CA LYS A 185 -15.83 2.29 0.18
C LYS A 185 -16.76 1.08 0.04
N ASP A 186 -16.18 -0.12 0.17
CA ASP A 186 -16.91 -1.40 0.12
C ASP A 186 -17.67 -1.69 1.43
#